data_af6cd29ab59267b6a53a0739524911e4
#
_entry.id   af6cd29ab59267b6a53a0739524911e4
#
_cell.length_a   1.000
_cell.length_b   1.000
_cell.length_c   1.000
_cell.angle_alpha   90.00
_cell.angle_beta   90.00
_cell.angle_gamma   90.00
#
_symmetry.space_group_name_H-M   'P 1'
#
loop_
_entity.id
_entity.type
_entity.pdbx_description
1 polymer ?
#
loop_
_entity_poly.entity_id
_entity_poly.type
_entity_poly.pdbx_seq_one_letter_code
_entity_poly.pdbx_strand_id
1 'polypeptide(L)'
;MRPVPAAVLLFGLAAAALLAQRTTSVAVLAGVLLVVCLRAPGPRRWPYLVGALGSAVALFVVTPFVERLPGVVYWTGPTIPVIGTLDVTSIELSGALFNACRLAAVSLAFAAYALWLDHDRLVQAAGFARRSVLAVALATRLVPALERDAAGLVEALRGRGVEPEGLRGRARLVSPLLAGSLERSLNLAEAMEARGFGRAGATRMVQPSWGPLDRLAVAGAVLAIVTGALWL
;
A
#
# COMPACT_ATOMS: atom_id res chain seq x y z
N MET A 1 -3.52 -7.36 17.74
CA MET A 1 -3.66 -8.23 16.55
C MET A 1 -2.30 -8.41 15.92
N ARG A 2 -2.01 -9.58 15.39
CA ARG A 2 -0.82 -9.82 14.57
C ARG A 2 -0.94 -9.15 13.21
N PRO A 3 0.17 -8.81 12.57
CA PRO A 3 0.11 -8.10 11.28
C PRO A 3 -0.53 -8.95 10.17
N VAL A 4 -0.31 -10.26 10.15
CA VAL A 4 -0.86 -11.15 9.11
C VAL A 4 -2.39 -11.26 9.15
N PRO A 5 -3.06 -11.61 10.27
CA PRO A 5 -4.52 -11.63 10.33
C PRO A 5 -5.16 -10.28 10.04
N ALA A 6 -4.53 -9.19 10.49
CA ALA A 6 -5.04 -7.85 10.20
C ALA A 6 -4.94 -7.51 8.71
N ALA A 7 -3.83 -7.88 8.04
CA ALA A 7 -3.69 -7.74 6.59
C ALA A 7 -4.72 -8.57 5.84
N VAL A 8 -4.96 -9.83 6.25
CA VAL A 8 -5.98 -10.70 5.65
C VAL A 8 -7.37 -10.10 5.80
N LEU A 9 -7.70 -9.52 6.96
CA LEU A 9 -8.99 -8.86 7.18
C LEU A 9 -9.17 -7.65 6.26
N LEU A 10 -8.17 -6.76 6.17
CA LEU A 10 -8.24 -5.58 5.29
C LEU A 10 -8.33 -5.98 3.82
N PHE A 11 -7.57 -6.98 3.40
CA PHE A 11 -7.66 -7.53 2.05
C PHE A 11 -9.03 -8.16 1.77
N GLY A 12 -9.58 -8.90 2.74
CA GLY A 12 -10.93 -9.47 2.65
C GLY A 12 -12.01 -8.40 2.49
N LEU A 13 -11.91 -7.29 3.24
CA LEU A 13 -12.84 -6.15 3.10
C LEU A 13 -12.69 -5.45 1.74
N ALA A 14 -11.46 -5.28 1.25
CA ALA A 14 -11.23 -4.72 -0.10
C ALA A 14 -11.80 -5.64 -1.18
N ALA A 15 -11.59 -6.95 -1.08
CA ALA A 15 -12.16 -7.93 -2.01
C ALA A 15 -13.68 -7.95 -1.95
N ALA A 16 -14.28 -7.87 -0.75
CA ALA A 16 -15.74 -7.77 -0.58
C ALA A 16 -16.31 -6.51 -1.26
N ALA A 17 -15.62 -5.36 -1.15
CA ALA A 17 -16.02 -4.12 -1.83
C ALA A 17 -15.95 -4.24 -3.36
N LEU A 18 -15.01 -5.03 -3.90
CA LEU A 18 -14.91 -5.29 -5.33
C LEU A 18 -16.02 -6.24 -5.84
N LEU A 19 -16.42 -7.22 -5.02
CA LEU A 19 -17.44 -8.21 -5.37
C LEU A 19 -18.86 -7.68 -5.14
N ALA A 20 -19.05 -6.71 -4.25
CA ALA A 20 -20.34 -6.13 -3.94
C ALA A 20 -20.97 -5.45 -5.17
N GLN A 21 -22.28 -5.69 -5.38
CA GLN A 21 -23.05 -5.16 -6.50
C GLN A 21 -24.01 -4.02 -6.10
N ARG A 22 -24.23 -3.81 -4.79
CA ARG A 22 -25.11 -2.76 -4.28
C ARG A 22 -24.34 -1.55 -3.78
N THR A 23 -24.71 -0.37 -4.22
CA THR A 23 -24.11 0.92 -3.81
C THR A 23 -24.14 1.13 -2.30
N THR A 24 -25.25 0.77 -1.65
CA THR A 24 -25.41 0.92 -0.20
C THR A 24 -24.39 0.09 0.59
N SER A 25 -24.12 -1.13 0.16
CA SER A 25 -23.17 -2.02 0.82
C SER A 25 -21.73 -1.53 0.69
N VAL A 26 -21.36 -1.10 -0.52
CA VAL A 26 -20.02 -0.53 -0.78
C VAL A 26 -19.83 0.77 0.00
N ALA A 27 -20.86 1.63 0.08
CA ALA A 27 -20.81 2.87 0.85
C ALA A 27 -20.64 2.60 2.36
N VAL A 28 -21.32 1.60 2.92
CA VAL A 28 -21.14 1.20 4.32
C VAL A 28 -19.72 0.67 4.57
N LEU A 29 -19.19 -0.18 3.68
CA LEU A 29 -17.81 -0.65 3.78
C LEU A 29 -16.79 0.50 3.72
N ALA A 30 -16.97 1.44 2.78
CA ALA A 30 -16.15 2.65 2.68
C ALA A 30 -16.23 3.49 3.96
N GLY A 31 -17.43 3.67 4.52
CA GLY A 31 -17.64 4.39 5.78
C GLY A 31 -16.94 3.74 6.97
N VAL A 32 -17.03 2.41 7.11
CA VAL A 32 -16.32 1.67 8.16
C VAL A 32 -14.81 1.83 8.03
N LEU A 33 -14.27 1.67 6.82
CA LEU A 33 -12.84 1.84 6.56
C LEU A 33 -12.37 3.27 6.79
N LEU A 34 -13.20 4.26 6.45
CA LEU A 34 -12.92 5.67 6.75
C LEU A 34 -12.80 5.90 8.27
N VAL A 35 -13.72 5.37 9.06
CA VAL A 35 -13.66 5.47 10.53
C VAL A 35 -12.40 4.81 11.08
N VAL A 36 -12.01 3.66 10.56
CA VAL A 36 -10.76 2.97 10.93
C VAL A 36 -9.53 3.84 10.62
N CYS A 37 -9.49 4.46 9.43
CA CYS A 37 -8.40 5.37 9.05
C CYS A 37 -8.36 6.64 9.90
N LEU A 38 -9.53 7.20 10.24
CA LEU A 38 -9.62 8.40 11.10
C LEU A 38 -9.14 8.14 12.53
N ARG A 39 -9.28 6.91 13.03
CA ARG A 39 -8.77 6.51 14.35
C ARG A 39 -7.27 6.23 14.37
N ALA A 40 -6.59 6.22 13.23
CA ALA A 40 -5.15 6.02 13.18
C ALA A 40 -4.41 7.19 13.86
N PRO A 41 -3.42 6.93 14.73
CA PRO A 41 -2.66 7.97 15.40
C PRO A 41 -1.70 8.68 14.44
N GLY A 42 -1.60 10.02 14.60
CA GLY A 42 -0.57 10.84 13.98
C GLY A 42 -0.97 11.61 12.72
N PRO A 43 -0.14 12.58 12.31
CA PRO A 43 -0.42 13.46 11.16
C PRO A 43 -0.31 12.75 9.81
N ARG A 44 0.32 11.60 9.76
CA ARG A 44 0.58 10.81 8.54
C ARG A 44 -0.70 10.31 7.86
N ARG A 45 -1.84 10.32 8.57
CA ARG A 45 -3.16 9.92 8.03
C ARG A 45 -3.70 10.83 6.94
N TRP A 46 -3.42 12.15 7.02
CA TRP A 46 -3.99 13.13 6.11
C TRP A 46 -3.65 12.92 4.63
N PRO A 47 -2.38 12.70 4.23
CA PRO A 47 -2.07 12.47 2.83
C PRO A 47 -2.74 11.20 2.27
N TYR A 48 -2.88 10.14 3.07
CA TYR A 48 -3.57 8.93 2.65
C TYR A 48 -5.07 9.13 2.49
N LEU A 49 -5.71 9.86 3.42
CA LEU A 49 -7.13 10.17 3.35
C LEU A 49 -7.43 11.10 2.16
N VAL A 50 -6.64 12.15 1.99
CA VAL A 50 -6.79 13.07 0.86
C VAL A 50 -6.57 12.35 -0.46
N GLY A 51 -5.57 11.48 -0.56
CA GLY A 51 -5.33 10.67 -1.75
C GLY A 51 -6.49 9.72 -2.07
N ALA A 52 -6.99 8.99 -1.06
CA ALA A 52 -8.07 8.02 -1.22
C ALA A 52 -9.42 8.69 -1.58
N LEU A 53 -9.79 9.76 -0.86
CA LEU A 53 -11.04 10.47 -1.13
C LEU A 53 -10.92 11.33 -2.39
N GLY A 54 -9.77 11.97 -2.62
CA GLY A 54 -9.54 12.76 -3.81
C GLY A 54 -9.63 11.94 -5.10
N SER A 55 -9.06 10.73 -5.11
CA SER A 55 -9.19 9.83 -6.27
C SER A 55 -10.63 9.37 -6.50
N ALA A 56 -11.39 9.11 -5.43
CA ALA A 56 -12.80 8.73 -5.54
C ALA A 56 -13.66 9.89 -6.07
N VAL A 57 -13.42 11.13 -5.58
CA VAL A 57 -14.11 12.32 -6.09
C VAL A 57 -13.72 12.59 -7.54
N ALA A 58 -12.44 12.48 -7.89
CA ALA A 58 -11.99 12.64 -9.27
C ALA A 58 -12.68 11.63 -10.21
N LEU A 59 -12.78 10.36 -9.80
CA LEU A 59 -13.49 9.34 -10.57
C LEU A 59 -14.98 9.68 -10.71
N PHE A 60 -15.63 10.10 -9.62
CA PHE A 60 -17.04 10.50 -9.65
C PHE A 60 -17.30 11.64 -10.64
N VAL A 61 -16.41 12.63 -10.69
CA VAL A 61 -16.54 13.76 -11.60
C VAL A 61 -16.26 13.37 -13.06
N VAL A 62 -15.28 12.49 -13.29
CA VAL A 62 -14.86 12.14 -14.66
C VAL A 62 -15.77 11.09 -15.31
N THR A 63 -16.28 10.12 -14.53
CA THR A 63 -17.07 9.00 -15.07
C THR A 63 -18.27 9.43 -15.92
N PRO A 64 -19.13 10.41 -15.52
CA PRO A 64 -20.28 10.82 -16.32
C PRO A 64 -19.92 11.42 -17.68
N PHE A 65 -18.68 11.90 -17.85
CA PHE A 65 -18.21 12.48 -19.13
C PHE A 65 -17.59 11.45 -20.07
N VAL A 66 -17.23 10.27 -19.54
CA VAL A 66 -16.57 9.20 -20.31
C VAL A 66 -17.55 8.11 -20.72
N GLU A 67 -18.42 7.71 -19.80
CA GLU A 67 -19.44 6.68 -20.05
C GLU A 67 -20.66 7.31 -20.70
N ARG A 68 -21.20 6.66 -21.74
CA ARG A 68 -22.42 7.08 -22.46
C ARG A 68 -23.46 6.00 -22.35
N LEU A 69 -24.37 6.16 -21.41
CA LEU A 69 -25.47 5.23 -21.20
C LEU A 69 -26.80 5.90 -21.54
N PRO A 70 -27.71 5.20 -22.25
CA PRO A 70 -29.03 5.75 -22.54
C PRO A 70 -29.83 5.90 -21.25
N GLY A 71 -30.31 7.11 -20.96
CA GLY A 71 -31.08 7.40 -19.75
C GLY A 71 -31.76 8.78 -19.80
N VAL A 72 -32.40 9.15 -18.68
CA VAL A 72 -33.00 10.50 -18.55
C VAL A 72 -31.88 11.51 -18.42
N VAL A 73 -31.78 12.43 -19.37
CA VAL A 73 -30.78 13.48 -19.42
C VAL A 73 -31.14 14.57 -18.42
N TYR A 74 -30.28 14.83 -17.45
CA TYR A 74 -30.45 15.94 -16.50
C TYR A 74 -29.79 17.24 -17.00
N TRP A 75 -28.73 17.13 -17.79
CA TRP A 75 -28.00 18.28 -18.29
C TRP A 75 -27.41 17.96 -19.65
N THR A 76 -27.66 18.86 -20.63
CA THR A 76 -27.06 18.80 -21.97
C THR A 76 -25.95 19.82 -22.04
N GLY A 77 -24.73 19.35 -22.17
CA GLY A 77 -23.54 20.19 -22.29
C GLY A 77 -23.21 20.56 -23.74
N PRO A 78 -22.12 21.32 -23.95
CA PRO A 78 -21.67 21.70 -25.26
C PRO A 78 -21.20 20.50 -26.08
N THR A 79 -21.47 20.53 -27.38
CA THR A 79 -20.99 19.53 -28.34
C THR A 79 -19.53 19.74 -28.64
N ILE A 80 -18.68 18.76 -28.31
CA ILE A 80 -17.26 18.77 -28.68
C ILE A 80 -17.05 17.90 -29.94
N PRO A 81 -16.40 18.40 -31.00
CA PRO A 81 -16.33 17.71 -32.31
C PRO A 81 -15.72 16.32 -32.27
N VAL A 82 -14.87 16.02 -31.24
CA VAL A 82 -14.16 14.74 -31.09
C VAL A 82 -14.85 13.80 -30.08
N ILE A 83 -15.51 14.37 -29.06
CA ILE A 83 -16.08 13.62 -27.94
C ILE A 83 -17.62 13.55 -28.01
N GLY A 84 -18.29 14.41 -28.84
CA GLY A 84 -19.75 14.50 -28.99
C GLY A 84 -20.41 15.37 -27.92
N THR A 85 -21.69 15.18 -27.65
CA THR A 85 -22.45 15.91 -26.60
C THR A 85 -22.05 15.41 -25.21
N LEU A 86 -21.76 16.34 -24.29
CA LEU A 86 -21.50 16.04 -22.90
C LEU A 86 -22.84 16.02 -22.14
N ASP A 87 -23.55 14.91 -22.22
CA ASP A 87 -24.84 14.76 -21.54
C ASP A 87 -24.62 14.00 -20.23
N VAL A 88 -25.27 14.43 -19.15
CA VAL A 88 -25.23 13.73 -17.87
C VAL A 88 -26.57 13.05 -17.62
N THR A 89 -26.55 11.73 -17.55
CA THR A 89 -27.73 10.89 -17.38
C THR A 89 -27.87 10.38 -15.94
N SER A 90 -29.09 10.07 -15.50
CA SER A 90 -29.34 9.48 -14.18
C SER A 90 -28.62 8.16 -13.95
N ILE A 91 -28.49 7.34 -14.98
CA ILE A 91 -27.83 6.04 -14.92
C ILE A 91 -26.31 6.22 -14.79
N GLU A 92 -25.74 7.17 -15.52
CA GLU A 92 -24.30 7.51 -15.44
C GLU A 92 -23.94 8.05 -14.05
N LEU A 93 -24.79 8.89 -13.46
CA LEU A 93 -24.56 9.45 -12.14
C LEU A 93 -24.61 8.36 -11.05
N SER A 94 -25.57 7.42 -11.14
CA SER A 94 -25.62 6.30 -10.20
C SER A 94 -24.46 5.32 -10.37
N GLY A 95 -24.02 5.07 -11.61
CA GLY A 95 -22.84 4.27 -11.92
C GLY A 95 -21.56 4.95 -11.43
N ALA A 96 -21.41 6.26 -11.65
CA ALA A 96 -20.31 7.05 -11.15
C ALA A 96 -20.22 7.01 -9.62
N LEU A 97 -21.34 7.14 -8.92
CA LEU A 97 -21.39 7.04 -7.46
C LEU A 97 -20.98 5.65 -6.98
N PHE A 98 -21.46 4.61 -7.63
CA PHE A 98 -21.08 3.24 -7.30
C PHE A 98 -19.59 2.99 -7.47
N ASN A 99 -19.01 3.38 -8.61
CA ASN A 99 -17.60 3.23 -8.92
C ASN A 99 -16.72 4.08 -7.99
N ALA A 100 -17.14 5.30 -7.66
CA ALA A 100 -16.45 6.17 -6.71
C ALA A 100 -16.44 5.57 -5.29
N CYS A 101 -17.56 5.06 -4.80
CA CYS A 101 -17.64 4.39 -3.50
C CYS A 101 -16.76 3.14 -3.46
N ARG A 102 -16.74 2.36 -4.56
CA ARG A 102 -15.88 1.17 -4.69
C ARG A 102 -14.40 1.53 -4.64
N LEU A 103 -13.99 2.54 -5.40
CA LEU A 103 -12.62 3.04 -5.38
C LEU A 103 -12.24 3.58 -3.99
N ALA A 104 -13.15 4.34 -3.35
CA ALA A 104 -12.95 4.83 -1.99
C ALA A 104 -12.74 3.68 -1.01
N ALA A 105 -13.58 2.63 -1.05
CA ALA A 105 -13.45 1.48 -0.16
C ALA A 105 -12.10 0.77 -0.33
N VAL A 106 -11.70 0.50 -1.56
CA VAL A 106 -10.43 -0.18 -1.86
C VAL A 106 -9.24 0.70 -1.45
N SER A 107 -9.23 1.97 -1.83
CA SER A 107 -8.13 2.88 -1.48
C SER A 107 -8.02 3.14 0.03
N LEU A 108 -9.16 3.20 0.75
CA LEU A 108 -9.17 3.30 2.21
C LEU A 108 -8.68 2.01 2.89
N ALA A 109 -8.94 0.83 2.30
CA ALA A 109 -8.37 -0.43 2.82
C ALA A 109 -6.84 -0.44 2.71
N PHE A 110 -6.29 0.02 1.58
CA PHE A 110 -4.84 0.20 1.43
C PHE A 110 -4.28 1.30 2.34
N ALA A 111 -5.00 2.40 2.53
CA ALA A 111 -4.63 3.44 3.50
C ALA A 111 -4.59 2.89 4.93
N ALA A 112 -5.60 2.12 5.34
CA ALA A 112 -5.63 1.46 6.64
C ALA A 112 -4.45 0.49 6.80
N TYR A 113 -4.13 -0.30 5.76
CA TYR A 113 -2.96 -1.15 5.74
C TYR A 113 -1.67 -0.34 5.99
N ALA A 114 -1.47 0.76 5.25
CA ALA A 114 -0.27 1.59 5.37
C ALA A 114 -0.15 2.32 6.73
N LEU A 115 -1.29 2.63 7.37
CA LEU A 115 -1.33 3.35 8.63
C LEU A 115 -1.16 2.44 9.86
N TRP A 116 -1.72 1.21 9.81
CA TRP A 116 -1.80 0.33 10.97
C TRP A 116 -0.82 -0.84 10.95
N LEU A 117 -0.32 -1.21 9.78
CA LEU A 117 0.57 -2.37 9.65
C LEU A 117 2.00 -1.96 9.32
N ASP A 118 2.94 -2.50 10.11
CA ASP A 118 4.36 -2.44 9.82
C ASP A 118 4.69 -3.45 8.71
N HIS A 119 5.09 -2.95 7.56
CA HIS A 119 5.49 -3.79 6.41
C HIS A 119 6.62 -4.78 6.77
N ASP A 120 7.59 -4.35 7.57
CA ASP A 120 8.70 -5.19 8.00
C ASP A 120 8.24 -6.41 8.82
N ARG A 121 7.22 -6.27 9.64
CA ARG A 121 6.65 -7.37 10.42
C ARG A 121 5.88 -8.36 9.55
N LEU A 122 5.25 -7.89 8.47
CA LEU A 122 4.58 -8.77 7.50
C LEU A 122 5.58 -9.58 6.70
N VAL A 123 6.63 -8.95 6.20
CA VAL A 123 7.72 -9.62 5.49
C VAL A 123 8.36 -10.69 6.37
N GLN A 124 8.61 -10.39 7.65
CA GLN A 124 9.15 -11.36 8.62
C GLN A 124 8.20 -12.52 8.90
N ALA A 125 6.89 -12.32 8.81
CA ALA A 125 5.88 -13.35 9.04
C ALA A 125 5.73 -14.32 7.85
N ALA A 126 6.22 -13.95 6.65
CA ALA A 126 6.21 -14.80 5.45
C ALA A 126 7.27 -15.91 5.53
N GLY A 127 7.11 -16.83 6.48
CA GLY A 127 8.10 -17.85 6.85
C GLY A 127 8.38 -18.95 5.81
N PHE A 128 7.62 -19.00 4.70
CA PHE A 128 7.78 -20.03 3.66
C PHE A 128 9.01 -19.80 2.75
N ALA A 129 9.48 -18.55 2.61
CA ALA A 129 10.62 -18.20 1.76
C ALA A 129 11.77 -17.59 2.59
N ARG A 130 12.29 -18.33 3.56
CA ARG A 130 13.24 -17.86 4.59
C ARG A 130 14.43 -17.08 4.04
N ARG A 131 15.06 -17.57 2.96
CA ARG A 131 16.21 -16.88 2.34
C ARG A 131 15.79 -15.56 1.69
N SER A 132 14.69 -15.58 0.94
CA SER A 132 14.15 -14.37 0.28
C SER A 132 13.65 -13.35 1.29
N VAL A 133 12.94 -13.77 2.34
CA VAL A 133 12.49 -12.91 3.43
C VAL A 133 13.66 -12.25 4.16
N LEU A 134 14.73 -13.00 4.44
CA LEU A 134 15.94 -12.44 5.02
C LEU A 134 16.57 -11.41 4.09
N ALA A 135 16.70 -11.74 2.79
CA ALA A 135 17.28 -10.83 1.81
C ALA A 135 16.47 -9.52 1.70
N VAL A 136 15.13 -9.61 1.65
CA VAL A 136 14.25 -8.43 1.65
C VAL A 136 14.38 -7.64 2.94
N ALA A 137 14.37 -8.29 4.11
CA ALA A 137 14.52 -7.62 5.41
C ALA A 137 15.89 -6.93 5.57
N LEU A 138 16.95 -7.50 5.01
CA LEU A 138 18.25 -6.86 4.96
C LEU A 138 18.26 -5.69 3.97
N ALA A 139 17.68 -5.87 2.79
CA ALA A 139 17.61 -4.81 1.78
C ALA A 139 16.84 -3.58 2.29
N THR A 140 15.67 -3.77 2.91
CA THR A 140 14.88 -2.65 3.47
C THR A 140 15.64 -1.89 4.56
N ARG A 141 16.48 -2.56 5.35
CA ARG A 141 17.33 -1.91 6.36
C ARG A 141 18.56 -1.23 5.77
N LEU A 142 19.06 -1.71 4.63
CA LEU A 142 20.21 -1.13 3.95
C LEU A 142 19.87 0.18 3.24
N VAL A 143 18.64 0.36 2.75
CA VAL A 143 18.25 1.61 2.05
C VAL A 143 18.50 2.87 2.90
N PRO A 144 18.03 2.99 4.16
CA PRO A 144 18.31 4.16 4.98
C PRO A 144 19.79 4.33 5.34
N ALA A 145 20.57 3.23 5.33
CA ALA A 145 22.01 3.31 5.53
C ALA A 145 22.70 3.88 4.30
N LEU A 146 22.35 3.41 3.10
CA LEU A 146 22.87 3.93 1.83
C LEU A 146 22.53 5.40 1.63
N GLU A 147 21.33 5.85 2.01
CA GLU A 147 20.96 7.26 1.97
C GLU A 147 21.87 8.13 2.84
N ARG A 148 22.19 7.68 4.06
CA ARG A 148 23.12 8.38 4.96
C ARG A 148 24.55 8.37 4.43
N ASP A 149 25.01 7.24 3.88
CA ASP A 149 26.33 7.12 3.30
C ASP A 149 26.47 8.04 2.06
N ALA A 150 25.43 8.10 1.21
CA ALA A 150 25.39 9.00 0.08
C ALA A 150 25.45 10.47 0.50
N ALA A 151 24.69 10.85 1.53
CA ALA A 151 24.76 12.21 2.08
C ALA A 151 26.15 12.55 2.63
N GLY A 152 26.77 11.63 3.38
CA GLY A 152 28.12 11.80 3.90
C GLY A 152 29.19 11.92 2.80
N LEU A 153 29.05 11.14 1.71
CA LEU A 153 29.94 11.25 0.54
C LEU A 153 29.80 12.61 -0.17
N VAL A 154 28.59 13.10 -0.32
CA VAL A 154 28.33 14.44 -0.90
C VAL A 154 28.98 15.52 -0.04
N GLU A 155 28.83 15.44 1.28
CA GLU A 155 29.42 16.39 2.23
C GLU A 155 30.97 16.35 2.20
N ALA A 156 31.55 15.15 2.16
CA ALA A 156 32.98 14.95 2.04
C ALA A 156 33.56 15.52 0.72
N LEU A 157 32.82 15.38 -0.39
CA LEU A 157 33.20 15.96 -1.68
C LEU A 157 33.15 17.49 -1.66
N ARG A 158 32.08 18.05 -1.07
CA ARG A 158 31.97 19.51 -0.87
C ARG A 158 33.10 20.06 -0.03
N GLY A 159 33.49 19.37 1.04
CA GLY A 159 34.67 19.75 1.86
C GLY A 159 35.99 19.74 1.09
N ARG A 160 36.06 18.99 -0.04
CA ARG A 160 37.19 18.97 -0.97
C ARG A 160 37.05 19.96 -2.14
N GLY A 161 36.03 20.82 -2.13
CA GLY A 161 35.75 21.78 -3.20
C GLY A 161 35.14 21.20 -4.45
N VAL A 162 34.63 19.96 -4.39
CA VAL A 162 33.98 19.29 -5.54
C VAL A 162 32.46 19.21 -5.30
N GLU A 163 31.68 19.88 -6.13
CA GLU A 163 30.22 19.76 -6.09
C GLU A 163 29.74 18.69 -7.08
N PRO A 164 29.08 17.62 -6.61
CA PRO A 164 28.52 16.57 -7.47
C PRO A 164 27.19 17.00 -8.09
N GLU A 165 27.26 17.97 -9.02
CA GLU A 165 26.07 18.47 -9.70
C GLU A 165 25.67 17.60 -10.89
N GLY A 166 24.35 17.52 -11.15
CA GLY A 166 23.74 16.81 -12.26
C GLY A 166 23.89 15.29 -12.19
N LEU A 167 23.45 14.62 -13.27
CA LEU A 167 23.44 13.14 -13.33
C LEU A 167 24.85 12.54 -13.32
N ARG A 168 25.82 13.17 -14.00
CA ARG A 168 27.21 12.69 -14.03
C ARG A 168 27.93 12.82 -12.67
N GLY A 169 27.66 13.89 -11.94
CA GLY A 169 28.18 14.08 -10.58
C GLY A 169 27.66 13.01 -9.63
N ARG A 170 26.36 12.73 -9.69
CA ARG A 170 25.70 11.68 -8.89
C ARG A 170 26.17 10.27 -9.29
N ALA A 171 26.40 10.01 -10.57
CA ALA A 171 26.91 8.72 -11.04
C ALA A 171 28.30 8.39 -10.47
N ARG A 172 29.15 9.37 -10.20
CA ARG A 172 30.46 9.17 -9.55
C ARG A 172 30.37 8.67 -8.11
N LEU A 173 29.23 8.92 -7.42
CA LEU A 173 28.98 8.42 -6.07
C LEU A 173 28.63 6.93 -6.04
N VAL A 174 28.17 6.37 -7.14
CA VAL A 174 27.71 4.98 -7.20
C VAL A 174 28.83 3.99 -6.90
N SER A 175 30.02 4.20 -7.47
CA SER A 175 31.16 3.29 -7.27
C SER A 175 31.60 3.20 -5.80
N PRO A 176 31.88 4.30 -5.07
CA PRO A 176 32.25 4.21 -3.67
C PRO A 176 31.10 3.73 -2.77
N LEU A 177 29.83 4.04 -3.10
CA LEU A 177 28.67 3.51 -2.38
C LEU A 177 28.57 1.99 -2.55
N LEU A 178 28.76 1.47 -3.76
CA LEU A 178 28.75 0.03 -4.01
C LEU A 178 29.91 -0.68 -3.29
N ALA A 179 31.13 -0.11 -3.33
CA ALA A 179 32.28 -0.68 -2.63
C ALA A 179 32.03 -0.77 -1.12
N GLY A 180 31.58 0.31 -0.49
CA GLY A 180 31.26 0.34 0.94
C GLY A 180 30.08 -0.56 1.31
N SER A 181 29.06 -0.70 0.46
CA SER A 181 27.95 -1.60 0.70
C SER A 181 28.34 -3.08 0.58
N LEU A 182 29.26 -3.40 -0.35
CA LEU A 182 29.79 -4.75 -0.50
C LEU A 182 30.63 -5.15 0.71
N GLU A 183 31.53 -4.31 1.16
CA GLU A 183 32.34 -4.53 2.36
C GLU A 183 31.47 -4.73 3.61
N ARG A 184 30.46 -3.86 3.79
CA ARG A 184 29.49 -4.01 4.89
C ARG A 184 28.73 -5.34 4.81
N SER A 185 28.37 -5.79 3.60
CA SER A 185 27.66 -7.05 3.39
C SER A 185 28.55 -8.26 3.72
N LEU A 186 29.84 -8.20 3.37
CA LEU A 186 30.81 -9.24 3.73
C LEU A 186 31.00 -9.32 5.25
N ASN A 187 31.22 -8.17 5.91
CA ASN A 187 31.36 -8.11 7.37
C ASN A 187 30.10 -8.63 8.08
N LEU A 188 28.91 -8.32 7.54
CA LEU A 188 27.64 -8.84 8.06
C LEU A 188 27.55 -10.38 7.88
N ALA A 189 27.94 -10.90 6.73
CA ALA A 189 27.93 -12.33 6.45
C ALA A 189 28.86 -13.09 7.40
N GLU A 190 30.09 -12.60 7.61
CA GLU A 190 31.04 -13.17 8.57
C GLU A 190 30.50 -13.14 10.00
N ALA A 191 29.90 -12.02 10.42
CA ALA A 191 29.27 -11.89 11.74
C ALA A 191 28.09 -12.85 11.92
N MET A 192 27.31 -13.09 10.88
CA MET A 192 26.20 -14.06 10.89
C MET A 192 26.73 -15.49 10.99
N GLU A 193 27.79 -15.83 10.24
CA GLU A 193 28.44 -17.14 10.28
C GLU A 193 29.05 -17.42 11.66
N ALA A 194 29.76 -16.44 12.24
CA ALA A 194 30.33 -16.53 13.58
C ALA A 194 29.25 -16.80 14.66
N ARG A 195 28.03 -16.27 14.46
CA ARG A 195 26.87 -16.51 15.34
C ARG A 195 26.15 -17.82 15.04
N GLY A 196 26.65 -18.64 14.12
CA GLY A 196 26.06 -19.92 13.75
C GLY A 196 24.80 -19.81 12.90
N PHE A 197 24.61 -18.72 12.18
CA PHE A 197 23.47 -18.58 11.27
C PHE A 197 23.48 -19.67 10.20
N GLY A 198 22.33 -20.36 10.02
CA GLY A 198 22.19 -21.43 9.04
C GLY A 198 22.61 -22.82 9.51
N ARG A 199 23.18 -22.98 10.70
CA ARG A 199 23.52 -24.29 11.26
C ARG A 199 22.27 -25.11 11.60
N ALA A 200 22.34 -26.42 11.43
CA ALA A 200 21.31 -27.33 11.91
C ALA A 200 21.21 -27.27 13.44
N GLY A 201 19.99 -27.23 13.97
CA GLY A 201 19.76 -27.14 15.43
C GLY A 201 19.83 -25.71 16.02
N ALA A 202 20.00 -24.69 15.20
CA ALA A 202 19.93 -23.29 15.68
C ALA A 202 18.60 -22.99 16.37
N THR A 203 18.67 -22.41 17.57
CA THR A 203 17.48 -21.98 18.33
C THR A 203 16.73 -20.89 17.61
N ARG A 204 15.41 -20.97 17.61
CA ARG A 204 14.53 -19.99 16.97
C ARG A 204 13.66 -19.33 18.00
N MET A 205 13.44 -18.04 17.82
CA MET A 205 12.43 -17.34 18.61
C MET A 205 11.06 -17.96 18.33
N VAL A 206 10.42 -18.48 19.35
CA VAL A 206 9.09 -19.10 19.25
C VAL A 206 8.10 -17.98 18.88
N GLN A 207 7.48 -18.11 17.73
CA GLN A 207 6.38 -17.20 17.39
C GLN A 207 5.18 -17.58 18.28
N PRO A 208 4.58 -16.61 19.00
CA PRO A 208 3.42 -16.90 19.83
C PRO A 208 2.30 -17.52 18.98
N SER A 209 1.47 -18.40 19.52
CA SER A 209 0.32 -19.02 18.84
C SER A 209 -0.74 -17.99 18.45
N TRP A 210 -1.56 -18.28 17.45
CA TRP A 210 -2.66 -17.40 17.03
C TRP A 210 -3.66 -17.23 18.15
N GLY A 211 -3.93 -15.99 18.52
CA GLY A 211 -4.94 -15.64 19.52
C GLY A 211 -6.38 -15.75 18.99
N PRO A 212 -7.38 -15.72 19.86
CA PRO A 212 -8.79 -15.76 19.44
C PRO A 212 -9.15 -14.57 18.54
N LEU A 213 -8.61 -13.39 18.77
CA LEU A 213 -8.81 -12.21 17.92
C LEU A 213 -8.24 -12.38 16.51
N ASP A 214 -7.14 -13.11 16.36
CA ASP A 214 -6.53 -13.36 15.06
C ASP A 214 -7.38 -14.32 14.22
N ARG A 215 -8.00 -15.33 14.88
CA ARG A 215 -8.94 -16.25 14.24
C ARG A 215 -10.23 -15.56 13.84
N LEU A 216 -10.76 -14.68 14.69
CA LEU A 216 -11.93 -13.86 14.38
C LEU A 216 -11.67 -12.91 13.20
N ALA A 217 -10.47 -12.34 13.08
CA ALA A 217 -10.11 -11.50 11.95
C ALA A 217 -10.12 -12.28 10.62
N VAL A 218 -9.54 -13.49 10.61
CA VAL A 218 -9.56 -14.34 9.42
C VAL A 218 -10.97 -14.81 9.08
N ALA A 219 -11.75 -15.24 10.09
CA ALA A 219 -13.14 -15.62 9.89
C ALA A 219 -13.98 -14.44 9.35
N GLY A 220 -13.77 -13.24 9.89
CA GLY A 220 -14.41 -12.01 9.42
C GLY A 220 -14.05 -11.67 7.97
N ALA A 221 -12.79 -11.88 7.56
CA ALA A 221 -12.36 -11.69 6.18
C ALA A 221 -13.09 -12.65 5.21
N VAL A 222 -13.13 -13.93 5.57
CA VAL A 222 -13.81 -14.95 4.77
C VAL A 222 -15.32 -14.65 4.68
N LEU A 223 -15.92 -14.30 5.80
CA LEU A 223 -17.34 -13.95 5.85
C LEU A 223 -17.63 -12.71 5.00
N ALA A 224 -16.78 -11.68 5.04
CA ALA A 224 -16.91 -10.49 4.22
C ALA A 224 -16.83 -10.80 2.72
N ILE A 225 -15.91 -11.66 2.30
CA ILE A 225 -15.80 -12.09 0.90
C ILE A 225 -17.05 -12.87 0.46
N VAL A 226 -17.49 -13.82 1.28
CA VAL A 226 -18.66 -14.66 0.97
C VAL A 226 -19.93 -13.82 0.90
N THR A 227 -20.14 -12.93 1.86
CA THR A 227 -21.29 -12.01 1.84
C THR A 227 -21.20 -11.02 0.68
N GLY A 228 -20.00 -10.51 0.34
CA GLY A 228 -19.78 -9.66 -0.82
C GLY A 228 -20.09 -10.35 -2.14
N ALA A 229 -19.82 -11.65 -2.25
CA ALA A 229 -20.07 -12.42 -3.47
C ALA A 229 -21.52 -12.89 -3.62
N LEU A 230 -22.23 -13.14 -2.52
CA LEU A 230 -23.55 -13.78 -2.55
C LEU A 230 -24.72 -12.82 -2.29
N TRP A 231 -24.52 -11.75 -1.52
CA TRP A 231 -25.62 -10.91 -1.00
C TRP A 231 -25.44 -9.40 -1.18
N LEU A 232 -24.26 -8.92 -1.35
CA LEU A 232 -23.94 -7.49 -1.44
C LEU A 232 -23.75 -7.07 -2.89
#